data_ed3ff9bd696547474de3eeb91c574d1f
#
_entry.id   ed3ff9bd696547474de3eeb91c574d1f
#
_cell.length_a   1.000
_cell.length_b   1.000
_cell.length_c   1.000
_cell.angle_alpha   90.00
_cell.angle_beta   90.00
_cell.angle_gamma   90.00
#
_symmetry.space_group_name_H-M   'P 1'
#
loop_
_entity.id
_entity.type
_entity.pdbx_description
1 polymer ?
#
loop_
_entity_poly.entity_id
_entity_poly.type
_entity_poly.pdbx_seq_one_letter_code
_entity_poly.pdbx_strand_id
1 'polypeptide(L)'
;MLDVSSTILSKSDQLNASDLIGNEMVLVVSGVNLVSSPDQPMVINWEGDEGRAYKPCKSMRRVLVGLWGKDASQWIGRSIGVYNEPTVKWAGKEEGGIRIKSLSHIDKNKSVTTSESKHKKTTYLISVLQVAQKQRPVWPDDKFNAKLPKIEEAIASGSSDAEKIIASLRTNADLTAAQVATIS
;
A
#
# COMPACT_ATOMS: atom_id res chain seq x y z
N MET A 1 3.82 -27.52 10.19
CA MET A 1 3.61 -27.60 8.74
C MET A 1 4.86 -27.06 8.07
N LEU A 2 5.50 -27.81 7.16
CA LEU A 2 6.67 -27.35 6.41
C LEU A 2 6.16 -26.63 5.15
N ASP A 3 6.32 -25.31 5.09
CA ASP A 3 5.97 -24.50 3.93
C ASP A 3 7.14 -24.49 2.93
N VAL A 4 6.91 -24.98 1.72
CA VAL A 4 7.90 -25.04 0.64
C VAL A 4 7.68 -23.98 -0.45
N SER A 5 6.71 -23.09 -0.27
CA SER A 5 6.36 -22.08 -1.28
C SER A 5 7.52 -21.17 -1.67
N SER A 6 8.45 -20.91 -0.73
CA SER A 6 9.66 -20.13 -1.01
C SER A 6 10.59 -20.76 -2.05
N THR A 7 10.49 -22.08 -2.29
CA THR A 7 11.37 -22.78 -3.22
C THR A 7 11.03 -22.57 -4.69
N ILE A 8 9.83 -22.08 -4.97
CA ILE A 8 9.33 -21.79 -6.33
C ILE A 8 9.32 -20.31 -6.69
N LEU A 9 9.69 -19.43 -5.74
CA LEU A 9 9.77 -18.01 -6.00
C LEU A 9 10.94 -17.67 -6.92
N SER A 10 10.72 -16.76 -7.85
CA SER A 10 11.77 -16.22 -8.71
C SER A 10 12.84 -15.52 -7.87
N LYS A 11 14.12 -15.74 -8.17
CA LYS A 11 15.23 -14.97 -7.58
C LYS A 11 15.26 -13.56 -8.18
N SER A 12 14.45 -12.68 -7.64
CA SER A 12 14.23 -11.32 -8.15
C SER A 12 14.00 -10.35 -6.99
N ASP A 13 14.41 -9.11 -7.15
CA ASP A 13 14.17 -8.00 -6.21
C ASP A 13 12.79 -7.34 -6.42
N GLN A 14 11.91 -8.01 -7.16
CA GLN A 14 10.57 -7.51 -7.44
C GLN A 14 9.55 -8.64 -7.53
N LEU A 15 8.29 -8.30 -7.33
CA LEU A 15 7.15 -9.13 -7.65
C LEU A 15 7.09 -9.32 -9.16
N ASN A 16 7.02 -10.58 -9.62
CA ASN A 16 6.95 -10.91 -11.03
C ASN A 16 5.55 -11.40 -11.43
N ALA A 17 5.22 -11.29 -12.73
CA ALA A 17 3.94 -11.77 -13.24
C ALA A 17 3.78 -13.28 -13.02
N SER A 18 4.87 -14.04 -13.11
CA SER A 18 4.88 -15.49 -12.85
C SER A 18 4.44 -15.86 -11.43
N ASP A 19 4.69 -15.00 -10.44
CA ASP A 19 4.29 -15.24 -9.04
C ASP A 19 2.76 -15.17 -8.87
N LEU A 20 2.06 -14.58 -9.84
CA LEU A 20 0.61 -14.36 -9.84
C LEU A 20 -0.14 -15.29 -10.81
N ILE A 21 0.51 -16.31 -11.36
CA ILE A 21 -0.16 -17.26 -12.27
C ILE A 21 -1.21 -18.05 -11.47
N GLY A 22 -2.46 -17.92 -11.90
CA GLY A 22 -3.61 -18.58 -11.26
C GLY A 22 -4.04 -17.98 -9.92
N ASN A 23 -3.39 -16.91 -9.46
CA ASN A 23 -3.70 -16.27 -8.19
C ASN A 23 -3.81 -14.74 -8.33
N GLU A 24 -4.61 -14.15 -7.46
CA GLU A 24 -4.64 -12.71 -7.24
C GLU A 24 -4.00 -12.41 -5.89
N MET A 25 -3.33 -11.27 -5.77
CA MET A 25 -2.68 -10.87 -4.54
C MET A 25 -3.14 -9.47 -4.12
N VAL A 26 -3.28 -9.26 -2.82
CA VAL A 26 -3.53 -7.95 -2.25
C VAL A 26 -2.25 -7.45 -1.59
N LEU A 27 -1.76 -6.31 -2.08
CA LEU A 27 -0.58 -5.64 -1.58
C LEU A 27 -1.01 -4.47 -0.69
N VAL A 28 -0.67 -4.49 0.59
CA VAL A 28 -0.86 -3.35 1.50
C VAL A 28 0.39 -2.48 1.43
N VAL A 29 0.26 -1.27 0.94
CA VAL A 29 1.40 -0.37 0.71
C VAL A 29 2.05 0.01 2.04
N SER A 30 3.32 -0.30 2.20
CA SER A 30 4.15 0.08 3.35
C SER A 30 5.10 1.24 3.05
N GLY A 31 5.41 1.48 1.77
CA GLY A 31 6.27 2.57 1.33
C GLY A 31 6.24 2.76 -0.18
N VAL A 32 6.57 3.98 -0.63
CA VAL A 32 6.71 4.31 -2.05
C VAL A 32 8.01 5.09 -2.24
N ASN A 33 8.85 4.61 -3.15
CA ASN A 33 10.15 5.22 -3.44
C ASN A 33 10.28 5.51 -4.93
N LEU A 34 11.02 6.54 -5.27
CA LEU A 34 11.44 6.84 -6.64
C LEU A 34 12.91 6.51 -6.81
N VAL A 35 13.22 5.81 -7.89
CA VAL A 35 14.59 5.40 -8.24
C VAL A 35 14.96 5.91 -9.64
N SER A 36 16.25 6.09 -9.89
CA SER A 36 16.76 6.50 -11.21
C SER A 36 16.76 5.34 -12.18
N SER A 37 15.56 4.87 -12.55
CA SER A 37 15.37 3.83 -13.57
C SER A 37 14.43 4.37 -14.66
N PRO A 38 14.82 4.34 -15.93
CA PRO A 38 14.00 4.85 -17.04
C PRO A 38 12.66 4.10 -17.16
N ASP A 39 12.69 2.78 -16.99
CA ASP A 39 11.52 1.93 -17.21
C ASP A 39 10.67 1.74 -15.95
N GLN A 40 11.31 1.59 -14.79
CA GLN A 40 10.68 1.30 -13.51
C GLN A 40 11.07 2.32 -12.43
N PRO A 41 10.76 3.62 -12.60
CA PRO A 41 11.18 4.66 -11.67
C PRO A 41 10.43 4.66 -10.34
N MET A 42 9.36 3.87 -10.20
CA MET A 42 8.54 3.78 -8.98
C MET A 42 8.64 2.39 -8.37
N VAL A 43 8.96 2.35 -7.09
CA VAL A 43 9.06 1.13 -6.29
C VAL A 43 8.03 1.24 -5.16
N ILE A 44 7.11 0.30 -5.09
CA ILE A 44 6.09 0.20 -4.04
C ILE A 44 6.44 -0.97 -3.15
N ASN A 45 6.85 -0.68 -1.92
CA ASN A 45 7.01 -1.69 -0.89
C ASN A 45 5.65 -2.02 -0.29
N TRP A 46 5.45 -3.26 0.12
CA TRP A 46 4.19 -3.74 0.68
C TRP A 46 4.44 -4.65 1.90
N GLU A 47 3.44 -4.82 2.74
CA GLU A 47 3.55 -5.63 3.95
C GLU A 47 3.84 -7.10 3.59
N GLY A 48 5.01 -7.61 3.99
CA GLY A 48 5.45 -8.97 3.71
C GLY A 48 6.11 -9.13 2.33
N ASP A 49 6.64 -8.07 1.73
CA ASP A 49 7.31 -8.10 0.42
C ASP A 49 8.65 -8.86 0.42
N GLU A 50 9.24 -9.05 1.59
CA GLU A 50 10.53 -9.75 1.76
C GLU A 50 11.62 -9.24 0.80
N GLY A 51 11.61 -7.94 0.49
CA GLY A 51 12.52 -7.31 -0.46
C GLY A 51 12.12 -7.45 -1.93
N ARG A 52 10.93 -7.98 -2.22
CA ARG A 52 10.37 -8.16 -3.57
C ARG A 52 9.27 -7.13 -3.86
N ALA A 53 9.68 -5.89 -3.95
CA ALA A 53 8.78 -4.76 -4.14
C ALA A 53 7.96 -4.84 -5.44
N TYR A 54 6.80 -4.22 -5.47
CA TYR A 54 6.02 -4.05 -6.70
C TYR A 54 6.55 -2.85 -7.49
N LYS A 55 6.97 -3.09 -8.73
CA LYS A 55 7.44 -2.06 -9.66
C LYS A 55 6.43 -1.88 -10.80
N PRO A 56 5.44 -0.98 -10.67
CA PRO A 56 4.35 -0.85 -11.63
C PRO A 56 4.82 -0.32 -12.98
N CYS A 57 4.32 -0.91 -14.06
CA CYS A 57 4.51 -0.39 -15.41
C CYS A 57 3.82 0.97 -15.59
N LYS A 58 4.17 1.71 -16.65
CA LYS A 58 3.67 3.07 -16.90
C LYS A 58 2.15 3.20 -16.88
N SER A 59 1.42 2.22 -17.43
CA SER A 59 -0.05 2.22 -17.39
C SER A 59 -0.59 2.07 -15.98
N MET A 60 0.00 1.20 -15.16
CA MET A 60 -0.43 1.00 -13.77
C MET A 60 -0.09 2.21 -12.89
N ARG A 61 1.05 2.87 -13.12
CA ARG A 61 1.37 4.16 -12.47
C ARG A 61 0.31 5.22 -12.77
N ARG A 62 -0.18 5.29 -14.03
CA ARG A 62 -1.25 6.21 -14.42
C ARG A 62 -2.57 5.88 -13.72
N VAL A 63 -2.90 4.60 -13.55
CA VAL A 63 -4.07 4.16 -12.79
C VAL A 63 -3.95 4.63 -11.33
N LEU A 64 -2.84 4.38 -10.68
CA LEU A 64 -2.61 4.78 -9.28
C LEU A 64 -2.71 6.30 -9.10
N VAL A 65 -1.99 7.06 -9.91
CA VAL A 65 -2.02 8.53 -9.85
C VAL A 65 -3.41 9.08 -10.17
N GLY A 66 -4.12 8.49 -11.13
CA GLY A 66 -5.47 8.91 -11.52
C GLY A 66 -6.53 8.66 -10.45
N LEU A 67 -6.38 7.63 -9.64
CA LEU A 67 -7.37 7.22 -8.65
C LEU A 67 -6.99 7.60 -7.22
N TRP A 68 -5.71 7.59 -6.88
CA TRP A 68 -5.23 7.91 -5.54
C TRP A 68 -4.57 9.29 -5.41
N GLY A 69 -4.33 9.97 -6.54
CA GLY A 69 -3.68 11.28 -6.55
C GLY A 69 -2.16 11.20 -6.70
N LYS A 70 -1.52 12.36 -6.81
CA LYS A 70 -0.08 12.49 -7.10
C LYS A 70 0.82 12.35 -5.87
N ASP A 71 0.26 12.54 -4.69
CA ASP A 71 1.00 12.44 -3.43
C ASP A 71 1.05 10.99 -2.95
N ALA A 72 2.16 10.33 -3.22
CA ALA A 72 2.35 8.92 -2.87
C ALA A 72 2.50 8.68 -1.36
N SER A 73 2.75 9.71 -0.55
CA SER A 73 2.77 9.57 0.91
C SER A 73 1.39 9.17 1.45
N GLN A 74 0.32 9.59 0.75
CA GLN A 74 -1.07 9.24 1.07
C GLN A 74 -1.46 7.81 0.67
N TRP A 75 -0.57 7.08 -0.03
CA TRP A 75 -0.85 5.71 -0.45
C TRP A 75 -0.50 4.68 0.62
N ILE A 76 0.31 5.05 1.60
CA ILE A 76 0.72 4.16 2.70
C ILE A 76 -0.53 3.67 3.45
N GLY A 77 -0.60 2.35 3.71
CA GLY A 77 -1.74 1.68 4.32
C GLY A 77 -2.90 1.37 3.37
N ARG A 78 -2.88 1.89 2.13
CA ARG A 78 -3.87 1.51 1.12
C ARG A 78 -3.52 0.18 0.49
N SER A 79 -4.52 -0.46 -0.13
CA SER A 79 -4.36 -1.81 -0.68
C SER A 79 -4.61 -1.85 -2.18
N ILE A 80 -3.77 -2.62 -2.87
CA ILE A 80 -3.79 -2.82 -4.32
C ILE A 80 -4.06 -4.30 -4.58
N GLY A 81 -5.15 -4.63 -5.26
CA GLY A 81 -5.37 -5.98 -5.80
C GLY A 81 -4.73 -6.11 -7.16
N VAL A 82 -3.80 -7.06 -7.29
CA VAL A 82 -3.02 -7.30 -8.52
C VAL A 82 -3.24 -8.72 -9.04
N TYR A 83 -3.09 -8.88 -10.35
CA TYR A 83 -3.18 -10.17 -11.03
C TYR A 83 -2.20 -10.24 -12.21
N ASN A 84 -1.95 -11.44 -12.70
CA ASN A 84 -1.21 -11.65 -13.95
C ASN A 84 -2.14 -11.54 -15.14
N GLU A 85 -1.86 -10.62 -16.07
CA GLU A 85 -2.48 -10.54 -17.39
C GLU A 85 -1.60 -11.29 -18.40
N PRO A 86 -1.97 -12.51 -18.81
CA PRO A 86 -1.09 -13.38 -19.61
C PRO A 86 -0.83 -12.88 -21.03
N THR A 87 -1.72 -12.02 -21.58
CA THR A 87 -1.58 -11.50 -22.95
C THR A 87 -0.55 -10.38 -23.08
N VAL A 88 0.03 -9.94 -21.97
CA VAL A 88 1.07 -8.90 -21.98
C VAL A 88 2.35 -9.45 -22.62
N LYS A 89 2.81 -8.76 -23.66
CA LYS A 89 4.03 -9.12 -24.38
C LYS A 89 5.22 -8.33 -23.88
N TRP A 90 6.32 -9.03 -23.70
CA TRP A 90 7.63 -8.44 -23.50
C TRP A 90 8.60 -9.02 -24.55
N ALA A 91 9.34 -8.15 -25.22
CA ALA A 91 10.22 -8.53 -26.36
C ALA A 91 9.52 -9.43 -27.41
N GLY A 92 8.21 -9.21 -27.64
CA GLY A 92 7.41 -9.96 -28.63
C GLY A 92 6.84 -11.30 -28.15
N LYS A 93 7.22 -11.77 -26.95
CA LYS A 93 6.70 -13.00 -26.34
C LYS A 93 5.62 -12.68 -25.29
N GLU A 94 4.64 -13.56 -25.15
CA GLU A 94 3.62 -13.46 -24.10
C GLU A 94 4.20 -13.96 -22.78
N GLU A 95 4.80 -13.03 -22.03
CA GLU A 95 5.44 -13.31 -20.73
C GLU A 95 4.50 -13.01 -19.56
N GLY A 96 3.35 -12.40 -19.87
CA GLY A 96 2.45 -11.90 -18.86
C GLY A 96 2.89 -10.57 -18.26
N GLY A 97 2.00 -9.95 -17.49
CA GLY A 97 2.31 -8.68 -16.84
C GLY A 97 1.37 -8.39 -15.69
N ILE A 98 1.91 -7.79 -14.63
CA ILE A 98 1.11 -7.42 -13.47
C ILE A 98 0.16 -6.28 -13.81
N ARG A 99 -1.13 -6.48 -13.53
CA ARG A 99 -2.18 -5.48 -13.68
C ARG A 99 -2.93 -5.28 -12.38
N ILE A 100 -3.44 -4.07 -12.19
CA ILE A 100 -4.28 -3.73 -11.06
C ILE A 100 -5.71 -4.08 -11.41
N LYS A 101 -6.36 -4.88 -10.57
CA LYS A 101 -7.77 -5.25 -10.65
C LYS A 101 -8.64 -4.40 -9.75
N SER A 102 -8.14 -4.09 -8.55
CA SER A 102 -8.91 -3.40 -7.53
C SER A 102 -8.04 -2.48 -6.67
N LEU A 103 -8.64 -1.45 -6.11
CA LEU A 103 -8.00 -0.50 -5.21
C LEU A 103 -8.90 -0.22 -4.00
N SER A 104 -8.31 -0.12 -2.83
CA SER A 104 -8.98 0.45 -1.67
C SER A 104 -9.06 1.98 -1.78
N HIS A 105 -9.85 2.61 -0.93
CA HIS A 105 -9.98 4.08 -0.87
C HIS A 105 -10.40 4.72 -2.21
N ILE A 106 -11.24 4.03 -2.96
CA ILE A 106 -12.02 4.59 -4.06
C ILE A 106 -13.51 4.39 -3.74
N ASP A 107 -14.34 5.36 -4.10
CA ASP A 107 -15.77 5.41 -3.76
C ASP A 107 -16.64 4.38 -4.51
N LYS A 108 -16.23 4.06 -5.74
CA LYS A 108 -16.93 3.13 -6.63
C LYS A 108 -15.98 2.57 -7.70
N ASN A 109 -16.42 1.57 -8.42
CA ASN A 109 -15.66 1.05 -9.56
C ASN A 109 -15.40 2.17 -10.58
N LYS A 110 -14.19 2.23 -11.08
CA LYS A 110 -13.72 3.28 -12.01
C LYS A 110 -13.15 2.66 -13.27
N SER A 111 -13.42 3.28 -14.40
CA SER A 111 -12.76 2.98 -15.66
C SER A 111 -11.65 4.00 -15.90
N VAL A 112 -10.42 3.52 -16.10
CA VAL A 112 -9.25 4.36 -16.36
C VAL A 112 -8.68 4.01 -17.72
N THR A 113 -8.74 4.95 -18.66
CA THR A 113 -8.15 4.77 -19.98
C THR A 113 -6.73 5.32 -19.99
N THR A 114 -5.77 4.50 -20.38
CA THR A 114 -4.37 4.88 -20.50
C THR A 114 -3.85 4.62 -21.91
N SER A 115 -2.85 5.39 -22.35
CA SER A 115 -2.15 5.11 -23.60
C SER A 115 -1.02 4.13 -23.34
N GLU A 116 -1.03 2.97 -23.98
CA GLU A 116 0.08 2.02 -23.98
C GLU A 116 1.15 2.44 -25.00
N SER A 117 0.71 2.95 -26.15
CA SER A 117 1.56 3.52 -27.19
C SER A 117 0.86 4.73 -27.83
N LYS A 118 1.52 5.37 -28.82
CA LYS A 118 0.97 6.53 -29.54
C LYS A 118 -0.41 6.25 -30.16
N HIS A 119 -0.68 5.01 -30.55
CA HIS A 119 -1.91 4.61 -31.27
C HIS A 119 -2.77 3.60 -30.49
N LYS A 120 -2.33 3.12 -29.31
CA LYS A 120 -3.05 2.12 -28.54
C LYS A 120 -3.46 2.67 -27.19
N LYS A 121 -4.77 2.77 -26.98
CA LYS A 121 -5.37 3.07 -25.68
C LYS A 121 -5.97 1.80 -25.09
N THR A 122 -5.80 1.59 -23.81
CA THR A 122 -6.39 0.47 -23.07
C THR A 122 -7.17 1.02 -21.88
N THR A 123 -8.39 0.52 -21.69
CA THR A 123 -9.24 0.88 -20.55
C THR A 123 -9.17 -0.23 -19.52
N TYR A 124 -8.83 0.14 -18.29
CA TYR A 124 -8.81 -0.75 -17.13
C TYR A 124 -10.04 -0.47 -16.27
N LEU A 125 -10.79 -1.51 -15.96
CA LEU A 125 -11.87 -1.46 -14.98
C LEU A 125 -11.27 -1.79 -13.61
N ILE A 126 -11.28 -0.81 -12.71
CA ILE A 126 -10.74 -0.95 -11.36
C ILE A 126 -11.91 -1.03 -10.40
N SER A 127 -12.01 -2.17 -9.71
CA SER A 127 -13.05 -2.42 -8.72
C SER A 127 -12.67 -1.84 -7.36
N VAL A 128 -13.68 -1.54 -6.55
CA VAL A 128 -13.46 -1.25 -5.13
C VAL A 128 -12.92 -2.50 -4.45
N LEU A 129 -11.75 -2.40 -3.84
CA LEU A 129 -11.20 -3.43 -2.98
C LEU A 129 -11.75 -3.23 -1.57
N GLN A 130 -12.68 -4.07 -1.17
CA GLN A 130 -13.11 -4.16 0.22
C GLN A 130 -12.02 -4.89 1.00
N VAL A 131 -11.16 -4.14 1.63
CA VAL A 131 -10.25 -4.69 2.63
C VAL A 131 -11.07 -4.76 3.90
N ALA A 132 -11.21 -5.94 4.50
CA ALA A 132 -11.55 -5.99 5.91
C ALA A 132 -10.50 -5.10 6.59
N GLN A 133 -10.91 -3.95 7.10
CA GLN A 133 -9.99 -3.09 7.83
C GLN A 133 -9.43 -3.97 8.94
N LYS A 134 -8.15 -4.33 8.86
CA LYS A 134 -7.43 -4.73 10.04
C LYS A 134 -7.60 -3.55 10.98
N GLN A 135 -8.54 -3.67 11.93
CA GLN A 135 -8.71 -2.65 12.96
C GLN A 135 -7.33 -2.51 13.57
N ARG A 136 -6.74 -1.34 13.43
CA ARG A 136 -5.48 -1.07 14.10
C ARG A 136 -5.71 -1.36 15.57
N PRO A 137 -4.78 -2.01 16.26
CA PRO A 137 -4.94 -2.27 17.68
C PRO A 137 -5.22 -0.92 18.36
N VAL A 138 -6.18 -0.92 19.25
CA VAL A 138 -6.46 0.24 20.10
C VAL A 138 -5.53 0.16 21.30
N TRP A 139 -5.03 1.29 21.77
CA TRP A 139 -4.24 1.32 23.00
C TRP A 139 -5.01 0.68 24.15
N PRO A 140 -4.49 -0.41 24.76
CA PRO A 140 -5.10 -0.95 25.97
C PRO A 140 -5.09 0.11 27.08
N ASP A 141 -6.20 0.23 27.81
CA ASP A 141 -6.36 1.28 28.82
C ASP A 141 -5.30 1.21 29.92
N ASP A 142 -4.88 0.01 30.33
CA ASP A 142 -3.81 -0.19 31.28
C ASP A 142 -2.49 0.41 30.83
N LYS A 143 -2.09 0.17 29.57
CA LYS A 143 -0.86 0.72 28.98
C LYS A 143 -0.96 2.21 28.71
N PHE A 144 -2.14 2.69 28.33
CA PHE A 144 -2.39 4.11 28.14
C PHE A 144 -2.28 4.84 29.48
N ASN A 145 -2.98 4.37 30.51
CA ASN A 145 -2.97 4.97 31.85
C ASN A 145 -1.57 4.96 32.48
N ALA A 146 -0.76 3.94 32.24
CA ALA A 146 0.63 3.91 32.69
C ALA A 146 1.52 5.01 32.06
N LYS A 147 1.12 5.55 30.90
CA LYS A 147 1.82 6.64 30.22
C LYS A 147 1.29 8.04 30.60
N LEU A 148 0.07 8.14 31.13
CA LEU A 148 -0.58 9.41 31.45
C LEU A 148 0.30 10.36 32.29
N PRO A 149 0.94 9.93 33.40
CA PRO A 149 1.75 10.85 34.21
C PRO A 149 2.88 11.53 33.42
N LYS A 150 3.52 10.80 32.50
CA LYS A 150 4.57 11.35 31.64
C LYS A 150 4.00 12.29 30.55
N ILE A 151 2.81 12.02 30.08
CA ILE A 151 2.10 12.85 29.10
C ILE A 151 1.72 14.20 29.75
N GLU A 152 1.14 14.15 30.94
CA GLU A 152 0.76 15.33 31.73
C GLU A 152 1.97 16.18 32.08
N GLU A 153 3.08 15.56 32.50
CA GLU A 153 4.35 16.24 32.75
C GLU A 153 4.90 16.93 31.52
N ALA A 154 4.86 16.26 30.35
CA ALA A 154 5.33 16.82 29.09
C ALA A 154 4.50 18.01 28.61
N ILE A 155 3.21 17.99 28.83
CA ILE A 155 2.30 19.12 28.54
C ILE A 155 2.54 20.25 29.54
N ALA A 156 2.57 19.96 30.84
CA ALA A 156 2.76 20.96 31.89
C ALA A 156 4.11 21.67 31.80
N SER A 157 5.18 20.96 31.40
CA SER A 157 6.50 21.55 31.18
C SER A 157 6.65 22.30 29.84
N GLY A 158 5.64 22.23 28.96
CA GLY A 158 5.70 22.80 27.61
C GLY A 158 6.70 22.10 26.67
N SER A 159 7.18 20.91 27.04
CA SER A 159 8.13 20.14 26.22
C SER A 159 7.45 19.47 25.00
N SER A 160 6.12 19.28 25.07
CA SER A 160 5.31 18.81 23.96
C SER A 160 3.89 19.33 24.06
N ASP A 161 3.17 19.39 22.94
CA ASP A 161 1.74 19.70 22.91
C ASP A 161 0.88 18.44 22.74
N ALA A 162 -0.40 18.56 23.10
CA ALA A 162 -1.36 17.45 23.03
C ALA A 162 -1.45 16.84 21.63
N GLU A 163 -1.43 17.67 20.57
CA GLU A 163 -1.52 17.20 19.19
C GLU A 163 -0.33 16.34 18.78
N LYS A 164 0.90 16.75 19.12
CA LYS A 164 2.11 15.97 18.84
C LYS A 164 2.13 14.66 19.61
N ILE A 165 1.69 14.66 20.86
CA ILE A 165 1.61 13.45 21.68
C ILE A 165 0.58 12.48 21.09
N ILE A 166 -0.62 12.96 20.72
CA ILE A 166 -1.65 12.16 20.06
C ILE A 166 -1.11 11.57 18.75
N ALA A 167 -0.44 12.37 17.91
CA ALA A 167 0.16 11.92 16.67
C ALA A 167 1.21 10.83 16.91
N SER A 168 2.08 11.00 17.90
CA SER A 168 3.09 10.03 18.29
C SER A 168 2.49 8.72 18.77
N LEU A 169 1.45 8.76 19.62
CA LEU A 169 0.77 7.56 20.10
C LEU A 169 0.08 6.81 18.96
N ARG A 170 -0.53 7.54 18.02
CA ARG A 170 -1.19 6.98 16.84
C ARG A 170 -0.25 6.30 15.85
N THR A 171 1.06 6.45 15.96
CA THR A 171 2.01 5.68 15.14
C THR A 171 1.96 4.18 15.46
N ASN A 172 1.69 3.81 16.71
CA ASN A 172 1.73 2.42 17.18
C ASN A 172 0.34 1.76 17.25
N ALA A 173 -0.68 2.50 17.67
CA ALA A 173 -2.04 2.01 17.82
C ALA A 173 -3.03 3.18 17.80
N ASP A 174 -4.32 2.90 17.54
CA ASP A 174 -5.34 3.92 17.58
C ASP A 174 -5.71 4.28 19.04
N LEU A 175 -6.18 5.51 19.24
CA LEU A 175 -6.69 5.99 20.52
C LEU A 175 -8.21 6.03 20.49
N THR A 176 -8.85 5.63 21.58
CA THR A 176 -10.29 5.84 21.77
C THR A 176 -10.61 7.32 21.92
N ALA A 177 -11.87 7.69 21.66
CA ALA A 177 -12.31 9.07 21.88
C ALA A 177 -12.10 9.53 23.34
N ALA A 178 -12.27 8.62 24.30
CA ALA A 178 -12.01 8.88 25.72
C ALA A 178 -10.52 9.15 25.99
N GLN A 179 -9.63 8.34 25.44
CA GLN A 179 -8.17 8.52 25.57
C GLN A 179 -7.70 9.83 24.92
N VAL A 180 -8.25 10.22 23.78
CA VAL A 180 -7.96 11.51 23.16
C VAL A 180 -8.43 12.66 24.05
N ALA A 181 -9.66 12.60 24.57
CA ALA A 181 -10.20 13.63 25.45
C ALA A 181 -9.41 13.79 26.76
N THR A 182 -8.74 12.75 27.23
CA THR A 182 -7.89 12.82 28.44
C THR A 182 -6.57 13.58 28.18
N ILE A 183 -6.08 13.63 26.92
CA ILE A 183 -4.85 14.33 26.55
C ILE A 183 -5.12 15.79 26.14
N SER A 184 -6.33 16.07 25.66
CA SER A 184 -6.73 17.39 25.13
C SER A 184 -7.10 18.36 26.23
#